data_7be5b948b0acf5e2233da354fe11e602
#
_entry.id   7be5b948b0acf5e2233da354fe11e602
#
_cell.length_a   1.000
_cell.length_b   1.000
_cell.length_c   1.000
_cell.angle_alpha   90.00
_cell.angle_beta   90.00
_cell.angle_gamma   90.00
#
_symmetry.space_group_name_H-M   'P 1'
#
loop_
_entity.id
_entity.type
_entity.pdbx_description
1 polymer ?
#
loop_
_entity_poly.entity_id
_entity_poly.type
_entity_poly.pdbx_seq_one_letter_code
_entity_poly.pdbx_strand_id
1 'polypeptide(L)'
;MKAFYVFAMALSLAVAGCMPSAYSQATSTTEEAFSPIVLPALPDELDFAGERVPLEYFDVREALQRELLVTGYLHSRTFLTLLAMDRYFSIIEPILRRNGIPEDFKYLCMAESGLNPEAVSPSGAGGLWQFMPATGREYG
;
A
#
# COMPACT_ATOMS: atom_id res chain seq x y z
N MET A 1 0.01 3.58 29.57
CA MET A 1 -0.49 2.39 28.88
C MET A 1 -1.42 1.47 29.70
N LYS A 2 -1.33 1.45 31.04
CA LYS A 2 -2.23 0.59 31.87
C LYS A 2 -3.64 1.16 32.09
N ALA A 3 -3.85 2.45 31.91
CA ALA A 3 -5.17 3.08 32.10
C ALA A 3 -6.15 2.86 30.93
N PHE A 4 -5.64 2.55 29.73
CA PHE A 4 -6.46 2.34 28.55
C PHE A 4 -7.13 0.95 28.52
N TYR A 5 -6.48 -0.03 29.14
CA TYR A 5 -7.03 -1.42 29.21
C TYR A 5 -8.15 -1.57 30.24
N VAL A 6 -8.14 -0.75 31.30
CA VAL A 6 -9.18 -0.80 32.34
C VAL A 6 -10.49 -0.18 31.86
N PHE A 7 -10.45 0.80 30.95
CA PHE A 7 -11.65 1.43 30.39
C PHE A 7 -12.35 0.56 29.34
N ALA A 8 -11.60 -0.26 28.63
CA ALA A 8 -12.16 -1.20 27.63
C ALA A 8 -12.86 -2.40 28.30
N MET A 9 -12.47 -2.80 29.51
CA MET A 9 -13.08 -3.94 30.24
C MET A 9 -14.35 -3.56 31.01
N ALA A 10 -14.53 -2.28 31.36
CA ALA A 10 -15.72 -1.83 32.08
C ALA A 10 -16.97 -1.61 31.17
N LEU A 11 -16.77 -1.47 29.86
CA LEU A 11 -17.86 -1.24 28.90
C LEU A 11 -18.50 -2.57 28.42
N SER A 12 -17.87 -3.71 28.67
CA SER A 12 -18.37 -5.02 28.22
C SER A 12 -19.38 -5.68 29.16
N LEU A 13 -19.58 -5.17 30.40
CA LEU A 13 -20.51 -5.75 31.38
C LEU A 13 -21.90 -5.08 31.44
N ALA A 14 -22.11 -3.98 30.74
CA ALA A 14 -23.39 -3.23 30.82
C ALA A 14 -24.41 -3.58 29.71
N VAL A 15 -24.10 -4.47 28.78
CA VAL A 15 -24.99 -4.82 27.66
C VAL A 15 -25.62 -6.23 27.78
N ALA A 16 -25.41 -6.93 28.90
CA ALA A 16 -25.89 -8.31 29.08
C ALA A 16 -27.35 -8.41 29.59
N GLY A 17 -28.16 -7.33 29.54
CA GLY A 17 -29.46 -7.29 30.18
C GLY A 17 -30.69 -6.99 29.34
N CYS A 18 -30.65 -7.09 28.00
CA CYS A 18 -31.89 -6.95 27.22
C CYS A 18 -31.77 -7.57 25.82
N MET A 19 -31.86 -8.88 25.72
CA MET A 19 -32.05 -9.56 24.43
C MET A 19 -33.49 -10.11 24.37
N PRO A 20 -34.32 -9.66 23.43
CA PRO A 20 -35.57 -10.37 23.14
C PRO A 20 -35.24 -11.69 22.45
N SER A 21 -35.81 -12.78 23.00
CA SER A 21 -35.77 -14.14 22.49
C SER A 21 -36.54 -14.23 21.16
N ALA A 22 -35.85 -13.99 20.04
CA ALA A 22 -36.28 -14.36 18.70
C ALA A 22 -35.07 -14.38 17.74
N TYR A 23 -34.07 -15.20 18.08
CA TYR A 23 -33.04 -15.53 17.07
C TYR A 23 -33.52 -16.81 16.38
N SER A 24 -34.32 -16.62 15.33
CA SER A 24 -34.62 -17.66 14.36
C SER A 24 -33.31 -18.12 13.74
N GLN A 25 -33.00 -19.40 13.88
CA GLN A 25 -31.86 -20.05 13.23
C GLN A 25 -32.03 -19.93 11.70
N ALA A 26 -31.54 -18.86 11.12
CA ALA A 26 -31.19 -18.87 9.73
C ALA A 26 -29.90 -19.71 9.62
N THR A 27 -30.02 -20.98 9.30
CA THR A 27 -28.95 -21.80 8.72
C THR A 27 -28.61 -21.18 7.37
N SER A 28 -27.89 -20.06 7.40
CA SER A 28 -27.13 -19.62 6.23
C SER A 28 -25.95 -20.57 6.12
N THR A 29 -26.06 -21.57 5.27
CA THR A 29 -24.91 -22.21 4.65
C THR A 29 -24.18 -21.09 3.90
N THR A 30 -23.29 -20.42 4.59
CA THR A 30 -22.33 -19.54 3.95
C THR A 30 -21.39 -20.50 3.20
N GLU A 31 -21.74 -20.86 1.97
CA GLU A 31 -20.73 -21.17 0.99
C GLU A 31 -19.85 -19.93 0.97
N GLU A 32 -18.70 -20.00 1.65
CA GLU A 32 -17.61 -19.08 1.39
C GLU A 32 -17.34 -19.22 -0.11
N ALA A 33 -17.94 -18.33 -0.90
CA ALA A 33 -17.69 -18.25 -2.31
C ALA A 33 -16.20 -17.97 -2.44
N PHE A 34 -15.43 -19.02 -2.73
CA PHE A 34 -14.02 -18.92 -3.05
C PHE A 34 -13.93 -17.95 -4.23
N SER A 35 -13.58 -16.70 -3.94
CA SER A 35 -13.33 -15.74 -4.99
C SER A 35 -12.13 -16.22 -5.79
N PRO A 36 -12.31 -16.58 -7.07
CA PRO A 36 -11.21 -17.08 -7.87
C PRO A 36 -10.11 -16.01 -7.93
N ILE A 37 -8.86 -16.46 -7.81
CA ILE A 37 -7.71 -15.56 -8.03
C ILE A 37 -7.76 -15.13 -9.49
N VAL A 38 -8.06 -13.86 -9.72
CA VAL A 38 -8.08 -13.26 -11.05
C VAL A 38 -6.70 -12.68 -11.32
N LEU A 39 -6.02 -13.21 -12.34
CA LEU A 39 -4.77 -12.63 -12.79
C LEU A 39 -5.05 -11.26 -13.43
N PRO A 40 -4.37 -10.20 -13.01
CA PRO A 40 -4.50 -8.91 -13.67
C PRO A 40 -4.09 -9.01 -15.14
N ALA A 41 -4.87 -8.38 -16.02
CA ALA A 41 -4.47 -8.25 -17.40
C ALA A 41 -3.23 -7.36 -17.49
N LEU A 42 -2.22 -7.83 -18.23
CA LEU A 42 -1.04 -7.01 -18.49
C LEU A 42 -1.36 -6.02 -19.62
N PRO A 43 -0.84 -4.77 -19.54
CA PRO A 43 -0.94 -3.83 -20.64
C PRO A 43 -0.11 -4.33 -21.84
N ASP A 44 -0.50 -3.91 -23.04
CA ASP A 44 0.27 -4.20 -24.25
C ASP A 44 1.54 -3.36 -24.33
N GLU A 45 1.45 -2.12 -23.83
CA GLU A 45 2.55 -1.16 -23.76
C GLU A 45 2.61 -0.53 -22.37
N LEU A 46 3.82 -0.26 -21.93
CA LEU A 46 4.09 0.43 -20.67
C LEU A 46 5.34 1.27 -20.84
N ASP A 47 5.30 2.49 -20.29
CA ASP A 47 6.49 3.33 -20.12
C ASP A 47 6.64 3.78 -18.66
N PHE A 48 7.86 4.18 -18.29
CA PHE A 48 8.16 4.80 -17.03
C PHE A 48 9.15 5.95 -17.28
N ALA A 49 8.78 7.15 -16.88
CA ALA A 49 9.56 8.37 -17.07
C ALA A 49 9.92 8.66 -18.54
N GLY A 50 9.07 8.24 -19.48
CA GLY A 50 9.28 8.37 -20.91
C GLY A 50 10.13 7.26 -21.54
N GLU A 51 10.57 6.28 -20.75
CA GLU A 51 11.32 5.13 -21.23
C GLU A 51 10.39 3.93 -21.37
N ARG A 52 10.41 3.30 -22.56
CA ARG A 52 9.55 2.14 -22.85
C ARG A 52 10.00 0.92 -22.05
N VAL A 53 9.06 0.28 -21.35
CA VAL A 53 9.29 -1.00 -20.69
C VAL A 53 9.21 -2.13 -21.74
N PRO A 54 10.25 -2.98 -21.90
CA PRO A 54 10.30 -3.98 -22.95
C PRO A 54 9.51 -5.24 -22.56
N LEU A 55 8.18 -5.16 -22.63
CA LEU A 55 7.25 -6.26 -22.27
C LEU A 55 7.31 -7.47 -23.22
N GLU A 56 8.05 -7.39 -24.33
CA GLU A 56 8.36 -8.52 -25.20
C GLU A 56 9.28 -9.56 -24.57
N TYR A 57 10.07 -9.18 -23.56
CA TYR A 57 10.92 -10.12 -22.82
C TYR A 57 10.11 -10.85 -21.77
N PHE A 58 10.25 -12.18 -21.74
CA PHE A 58 9.48 -13.05 -20.85
C PHE A 58 9.71 -12.73 -19.37
N ASP A 59 10.95 -12.52 -18.95
CA ASP A 59 11.34 -12.20 -17.58
C ASP A 59 10.77 -10.85 -17.09
N VAL A 60 10.75 -9.84 -17.97
CA VAL A 60 10.15 -8.52 -17.66
C VAL A 60 8.63 -8.67 -17.47
N ARG A 61 7.99 -9.41 -18.37
CA ARG A 61 6.54 -9.66 -18.33
C ARG A 61 6.15 -10.46 -17.08
N GLU A 62 6.91 -11.50 -16.76
CA GLU A 62 6.69 -12.32 -15.55
C GLU A 62 6.88 -11.50 -14.27
N ALA A 63 7.93 -10.67 -14.20
CA ALA A 63 8.17 -9.79 -13.07
C ALA A 63 7.01 -8.81 -12.86
N LEU A 64 6.54 -8.14 -13.92
CA LEU A 64 5.39 -7.24 -13.85
C LEU A 64 4.12 -7.97 -13.37
N GLN A 65 3.84 -9.15 -13.90
CA GLN A 65 2.68 -9.94 -13.50
C GLN A 65 2.73 -10.32 -12.04
N ARG A 66 3.90 -10.72 -11.53
CA ARG A 66 4.11 -11.03 -10.12
C ARG A 66 3.86 -9.81 -9.23
N GLU A 67 4.39 -8.65 -9.60
CA GLU A 67 4.20 -7.43 -8.80
C GLU A 67 2.73 -6.96 -8.80
N LEU A 68 2.03 -7.09 -9.91
CA LEU A 68 0.59 -6.79 -9.98
C LEU A 68 -0.23 -7.73 -9.09
N LEU A 69 0.13 -9.03 -9.04
CA LEU A 69 -0.51 -9.99 -8.14
C LEU A 69 -0.25 -9.64 -6.68
N VAL A 70 1.02 -9.42 -6.32
CA VAL A 70 1.40 -9.08 -4.94
C VAL A 70 0.69 -7.82 -4.48
N THR A 71 0.73 -6.75 -5.27
CA THR A 71 0.10 -5.47 -4.94
C THR A 71 -1.42 -5.59 -4.91
N GLY A 72 -2.02 -6.31 -5.85
CA GLY A 72 -3.47 -6.50 -5.94
C GLY A 72 -4.06 -7.30 -4.78
N TYR A 73 -3.30 -8.23 -4.19
CA TYR A 73 -3.76 -9.09 -3.10
C TYR A 73 -3.29 -8.65 -1.70
N LEU A 74 -2.30 -7.75 -1.59
CA LEU A 74 -1.90 -7.11 -0.33
C LEU A 74 -2.79 -5.90 -0.01
N HIS A 75 -4.10 -6.11 0.03
CA HIS A 75 -5.12 -5.06 0.12
C HIS A 75 -4.83 -3.98 1.17
N SER A 76 -4.51 -4.37 2.42
CA SER A 76 -4.33 -3.41 3.51
C SER A 76 -3.19 -2.43 3.25
N ARG A 77 -2.03 -2.92 2.78
CA ARG A 77 -0.87 -2.07 2.48
C ARG A 77 -1.16 -1.16 1.27
N THR A 78 -1.75 -1.72 0.22
CA THR A 78 -2.12 -0.97 -0.97
C THR A 78 -3.11 0.13 -0.63
N PHE A 79 -4.15 -0.15 0.15
CA PHE A 79 -5.12 0.84 0.59
C PHE A 79 -4.48 1.99 1.40
N LEU A 80 -3.61 1.67 2.36
CA LEU A 80 -2.93 2.69 3.15
C LEU A 80 -2.06 3.60 2.26
N THR A 81 -1.38 3.02 1.28
CA THR A 81 -0.57 3.79 0.33
C THR A 81 -1.45 4.67 -0.56
N LEU A 82 -2.57 4.16 -1.06
CA LEU A 82 -3.52 4.94 -1.86
C LEU A 82 -4.10 6.13 -1.07
N LEU A 83 -4.44 5.93 0.20
CA LEU A 83 -4.91 7.02 1.07
C LEU A 83 -3.83 8.09 1.31
N ALA A 84 -2.56 7.72 1.27
CA ALA A 84 -1.45 8.65 1.43
C ALA A 84 -1.13 9.44 0.15
N MET A 85 -1.54 8.96 -1.03
CA MET A 85 -1.21 9.57 -2.32
C MET A 85 -1.61 11.04 -2.39
N ASP A 86 -2.85 11.38 -2.07
CA ASP A 86 -3.35 12.75 -2.18
C ASP A 86 -2.53 13.74 -1.35
N ARG A 87 -2.12 13.31 -0.15
CA ARG A 87 -1.30 14.12 0.74
C ARG A 87 0.11 14.34 0.19
N TYR A 88 0.78 13.28 -0.21
CA TYR A 88 2.20 13.36 -0.56
C TYR A 88 2.44 13.76 -2.01
N PHE A 89 1.58 13.37 -2.95
CA PHE A 89 1.73 13.76 -4.35
C PHE A 89 1.56 15.26 -4.56
N SER A 90 0.65 15.89 -3.81
CA SER A 90 0.49 17.35 -3.82
C SER A 90 1.77 18.11 -3.43
N ILE A 91 2.65 17.48 -2.63
CA ILE A 91 3.94 18.05 -2.22
C ILE A 91 5.05 17.64 -3.20
N ILE A 92 5.08 16.38 -3.61
CA ILE A 92 6.16 15.80 -4.41
C ILE A 92 6.13 16.32 -5.85
N GLU A 93 4.98 16.32 -6.50
CA GLU A 93 4.84 16.71 -7.92
C GLU A 93 5.37 18.10 -8.23
N PRO A 94 5.05 19.15 -7.45
CA PRO A 94 5.62 20.47 -7.70
C PRO A 94 7.14 20.51 -7.55
N ILE A 95 7.71 19.66 -6.70
CA ILE A 95 9.17 19.59 -6.49
C ILE A 95 9.82 18.91 -7.70
N LEU A 96 9.32 17.76 -8.14
CA LEU A 96 9.81 17.06 -9.33
C LEU A 96 9.76 17.98 -10.56
N ARG A 97 8.61 18.61 -10.79
CA ARG A 97 8.38 19.52 -11.94
C ARG A 97 9.35 20.70 -11.95
N ARG A 98 9.59 21.35 -10.79
CA ARG A 98 10.51 22.48 -10.69
C ARG A 98 11.96 22.09 -10.98
N ASN A 99 12.32 20.84 -10.73
CA ASN A 99 13.66 20.33 -10.95
C ASN A 99 13.81 19.59 -12.30
N GLY A 100 12.77 19.61 -13.16
CA GLY A 100 12.83 18.93 -14.46
C GLY A 100 12.89 17.41 -14.36
N ILE A 101 12.44 16.84 -13.23
CA ILE A 101 12.40 15.39 -12.99
C ILE A 101 11.03 14.86 -13.45
N PRO A 102 10.98 13.74 -14.20
CA PRO A 102 9.72 13.14 -14.60
C PRO A 102 8.80 12.86 -13.40
N GLU A 103 7.51 13.19 -13.54
CA GLU A 103 6.54 13.06 -12.44
C GLU A 103 6.35 11.61 -11.99
N ASP A 104 6.62 10.63 -12.86
CA ASP A 104 6.52 9.20 -12.53
C ASP A 104 7.41 8.78 -11.36
N PHE A 105 8.47 9.54 -11.06
CA PHE A 105 9.30 9.29 -9.87
C PHE A 105 8.55 9.38 -8.55
N LYS A 106 7.36 9.98 -8.52
CA LYS A 106 6.47 9.92 -7.33
C LYS A 106 6.06 8.49 -6.98
N TYR A 107 5.88 7.62 -7.99
CA TYR A 107 5.53 6.21 -7.78
C TYR A 107 6.70 5.39 -7.20
N LEU A 108 7.93 5.85 -7.40
CA LEU A 108 9.09 5.25 -6.73
C LEU A 108 9.00 5.38 -5.21
N CYS A 109 8.52 6.53 -4.69
CA CYS A 109 8.28 6.70 -3.25
C CYS A 109 7.27 5.69 -2.70
N MET A 110 6.26 5.33 -3.50
CA MET A 110 5.30 4.31 -3.09
C MET A 110 5.96 2.94 -2.96
N ALA A 111 6.81 2.58 -3.91
CA ALA A 111 7.53 1.31 -3.91
C ALA A 111 8.54 1.23 -2.76
N GLU A 112 9.31 2.30 -2.52
CA GLU A 112 10.41 2.33 -1.55
C GLU A 112 9.94 2.42 -0.10
N SER A 113 8.97 3.26 0.21
CA SER A 113 8.54 3.54 1.58
C SER A 113 7.04 3.35 1.85
N GLY A 114 6.23 3.12 0.83
CA GLY A 114 4.77 3.21 0.93
C GLY A 114 4.31 4.64 1.26
N LEU A 115 5.04 5.65 0.81
CA LEU A 115 4.82 7.08 1.12
C LEU A 115 4.97 7.41 2.62
N ASN A 116 5.80 6.68 3.34
CA ASN A 116 6.14 6.98 4.73
C ASN A 116 7.44 7.80 4.81
N PRO A 117 7.40 9.09 5.18
CA PRO A 117 8.61 9.91 5.28
C PRO A 117 9.53 9.51 6.44
N GLU A 118 9.02 8.77 7.43
CA GLU A 118 9.78 8.31 8.60
C GLU A 118 10.30 6.87 8.41
N ALA A 119 10.12 6.28 7.23
CA ALA A 119 10.58 4.92 6.97
C ALA A 119 12.11 4.83 7.06
N VAL A 120 12.59 3.83 7.80
CA VAL A 120 14.01 3.47 7.89
C VAL A 120 14.14 1.98 7.63
N SER A 121 14.96 1.61 6.65
CA SER A 121 15.22 0.20 6.34
C SER A 121 16.22 -0.42 7.32
N PRO A 122 16.31 -1.76 7.40
CA PRO A 122 17.32 -2.44 8.21
C PRO A 122 18.76 -2.06 7.84
N SER A 123 19.01 -1.65 6.59
CA SER A 123 20.30 -1.18 6.10
C SER A 123 20.56 0.32 6.35
N GLY A 124 19.58 1.03 6.95
CA GLY A 124 19.70 2.44 7.29
C GLY A 124 19.32 3.42 6.17
N ALA A 125 18.71 2.95 5.08
CA ALA A 125 18.11 3.84 4.10
C ALA A 125 16.87 4.52 4.69
N GLY A 126 16.64 5.81 4.39
CA GLY A 126 15.59 6.60 5.03
C GLY A 126 14.76 7.46 4.11
N GLY A 127 13.56 7.81 4.61
CA GLY A 127 12.64 8.74 3.98
C GLY A 127 11.85 8.16 2.80
N LEU A 128 11.19 9.04 2.08
CA LEU A 128 10.27 8.66 0.99
C LEU A 128 10.94 7.83 -0.11
N TRP A 129 12.17 8.16 -0.51
CA TRP A 129 12.94 7.49 -1.56
C TRP A 129 14.02 6.54 -1.03
N GLN A 130 14.05 6.27 0.27
CA GLN A 130 14.99 5.34 0.90
C GLN A 130 16.46 5.60 0.51
N PHE A 131 16.88 6.87 0.56
CA PHE A 131 18.29 7.21 0.34
C PHE A 131 19.16 6.74 1.51
N MET A 132 20.34 6.22 1.18
CA MET A 132 21.35 5.98 2.19
C MET A 132 21.88 7.31 2.75
N PRO A 133 22.21 7.40 4.06
CA PRO A 133 22.71 8.63 4.66
C PRO A 133 23.99 9.18 3.99
N ALA A 134 24.83 8.32 3.42
CA ALA A 134 26.01 8.74 2.67
C ALA A 134 25.60 9.50 1.40
N THR A 135 24.69 8.92 0.62
CA THR A 135 24.15 9.52 -0.60
C THR A 135 23.44 10.85 -0.30
N GLY A 136 22.61 10.89 0.75
CA GLY A 136 21.93 12.11 1.15
C GLY A 136 22.92 13.26 1.48
N ARG A 137 24.03 12.95 2.15
CA ARG A 137 25.08 13.97 2.45
C ARG A 137 25.87 14.40 1.25
N GLU A 138 26.02 13.57 0.22
CA GLU A 138 26.74 13.88 -0.99
C GLU A 138 25.99 14.91 -1.86
N TYR A 139 24.67 14.82 -1.85
CA TYR A 139 23.83 15.66 -2.70
C TYR A 139 23.12 16.82 -1.96
N GLY A 140 23.32 17.00 -0.68
CA GLY A 140 22.71 18.03 0.17
C GLY A 140 21.66 17.52 1.12
#